data_89739723f1f17899491f60b626805599
#
_entry.id   89739723f1f17899491f60b626805599
#
_cell.length_a   1.000
_cell.length_b   1.000
_cell.length_c   1.000
_cell.angle_alpha   90.00
_cell.angle_beta   90.00
_cell.angle_gamma   90.00
#
_symmetry.space_group_name_H-M   'P 1'
#
loop_
_entity.id
_entity.type
_entity.pdbx_description
1 polymer ?
#
loop_
_entity_poly.entity_id
_entity_poly.type
_entity_poly.pdbx_seq_one_letter_code
_entity_poly.pdbx_strand_id
1 'polypeptide(L)'
;FAFGSPRSGSEPMVFDMATASTARVNIVRAASEGRTLAPGHAIDKHGIPTTDATAALQGAQLPLGGAKGFGLGLMVDMLAGVLTGSHCSYEASLFASDEGGPPNVGQTIIAIDKAFLSSGYVEHLEQMFSALRKDNEVRIPGERRAELRRLHEREGVDVPQVLLDQIAELAATR
;
A
#
# COMPACT_ATOMS: atom_id res chain seq x y z
N PHE A 1 -1.52 0.03 -6.16
CA PHE A 1 -0.62 -0.18 -7.30
C PHE A 1 0.83 -0.09 -6.88
N ALA A 2 1.69 -0.79 -7.62
CA ALA A 2 3.12 -0.78 -7.39
C ALA A 2 3.88 -0.38 -8.67
N PHE A 3 5.06 0.17 -8.49
CA PHE A 3 5.98 0.48 -9.58
C PHE A 3 7.41 0.19 -9.15
N GLY A 4 8.20 -0.40 -10.06
CA GLY A 4 9.61 -0.70 -9.83
C GLY A 4 10.49 -0.26 -10.99
N SER A 5 11.69 0.20 -10.67
CA SER A 5 12.71 0.59 -11.66
C SER A 5 14.10 0.10 -11.22
N PRO A 6 14.88 -0.49 -12.14
CA PRO A 6 16.25 -0.90 -11.84
C PRO A 6 17.13 0.33 -11.53
N ARG A 7 18.15 0.12 -10.71
CA ARG A 7 19.16 1.12 -10.34
C ARG A 7 20.56 0.55 -10.50
N SER A 8 21.58 1.42 -10.53
CA SER A 8 22.98 1.01 -10.55
C SER A 8 23.55 0.92 -9.14
N GLY A 9 24.15 -0.22 -8.81
CA GLY A 9 24.86 -0.40 -7.53
C GLY A 9 23.99 -0.28 -6.28
N SER A 10 22.68 -0.29 -6.42
CA SER A 10 21.70 -0.12 -5.35
C SER A 10 20.53 -1.05 -5.53
N GLU A 11 19.72 -1.24 -4.48
CA GLU A 11 18.41 -1.87 -4.59
C GLU A 11 17.52 -1.12 -5.58
N PRO A 12 16.66 -1.82 -6.33
CA PRO A 12 15.69 -1.18 -7.22
C PRO A 12 14.86 -0.13 -6.49
N MET A 13 14.51 0.95 -7.18
CA MET A 13 13.47 1.85 -6.69
C MET A 13 12.13 1.10 -6.76
N VAL A 14 11.44 1.01 -5.65
CA VAL A 14 10.12 0.36 -5.57
C VAL A 14 9.21 1.17 -4.67
N PHE A 15 8.04 1.49 -5.17
CA PHE A 15 6.94 1.89 -4.30
C PHE A 15 5.73 0.99 -4.53
N ASP A 16 4.97 0.82 -3.46
CA ASP A 16 3.71 0.07 -3.42
C ASP A 16 2.77 0.84 -2.50
N MET A 17 1.63 1.24 -3.03
CA MET A 17 0.70 2.10 -2.31
C MET A 17 -0.75 1.86 -2.71
N ALA A 18 -1.64 2.02 -1.74
CA ALA A 18 -3.07 2.14 -2.00
C ALA A 18 -3.39 3.50 -2.66
N THR A 19 -4.54 3.58 -3.32
CA THR A 19 -5.10 4.83 -3.86
C THR A 19 -5.91 5.60 -2.81
N ALA A 20 -6.09 5.04 -1.62
CA ALA A 20 -6.74 5.68 -0.48
C ALA A 20 -5.80 6.66 0.24
N SER A 21 -6.36 7.68 0.87
CA SER A 21 -5.62 8.70 1.64
C SER A 21 -4.93 8.16 2.90
N THR A 22 -5.40 7.03 3.43
CA THR A 22 -4.80 6.30 4.54
C THR A 22 -5.03 4.80 4.39
N ALA A 23 -4.19 3.97 5.01
CA ALA A 23 -4.40 2.53 5.03
C ALA A 23 -5.54 2.15 5.99
N ARG A 24 -6.38 1.15 5.62
CA ARG A 24 -7.46 0.66 6.48
C ARG A 24 -6.96 0.23 7.86
N VAL A 25 -5.78 -0.40 7.94
CA VAL A 25 -5.18 -0.80 9.21
C VAL A 25 -4.94 0.37 10.17
N ASN A 26 -4.67 1.57 9.65
CA ASN A 26 -4.52 2.78 10.48
C ASN A 26 -5.86 3.20 11.09
N ILE A 27 -6.97 3.03 10.34
CA ILE A 27 -8.32 3.31 10.85
C ILE A 27 -8.69 2.30 11.94
N VAL A 28 -8.43 0.99 11.70
CA VAL A 28 -8.67 -0.07 12.69
C VAL A 28 -7.89 0.19 13.97
N ARG A 29 -6.60 0.51 13.85
CA ARG A 29 -5.75 0.83 14.99
C ARG A 29 -6.25 2.07 15.74
N ALA A 30 -6.59 3.15 15.01
CA ALA A 30 -7.12 4.35 15.63
C ALA A 30 -8.41 4.07 16.41
N ALA A 31 -9.32 3.26 15.86
CA ALA A 31 -10.55 2.85 16.53
C ALA A 31 -10.27 2.03 17.81
N SER A 32 -9.35 1.06 17.76
CA SER A 32 -8.98 0.25 18.92
C SER A 32 -8.29 1.05 20.05
N GLU A 33 -7.58 2.10 19.68
CA GLU A 33 -6.88 2.99 20.60
C GLU A 33 -7.70 4.22 21.03
N GLY A 34 -8.94 4.36 20.55
CA GLY A 34 -9.80 5.52 20.84
C GLY A 34 -9.27 6.84 20.27
N ARG A 35 -8.45 6.79 19.22
CA ARG A 35 -7.86 7.97 18.57
C ARG A 35 -8.71 8.45 17.40
N THR A 36 -8.66 9.75 17.14
CA THR A 36 -9.28 10.35 15.96
C THR A 36 -8.40 10.20 14.72
N LEU A 37 -9.05 10.24 13.56
CA LEU A 37 -8.39 10.30 12.25
C LEU A 37 -8.09 11.77 11.88
N ALA A 38 -7.14 11.95 10.97
CA ALA A 38 -6.99 13.25 10.33
C ALA A 38 -8.20 13.55 9.42
N PRO A 39 -8.60 14.83 9.28
CA PRO A 39 -9.62 15.22 8.32
C PRO A 39 -9.27 14.79 6.89
N GLY A 40 -10.28 14.41 6.10
CA GLY A 40 -10.09 13.98 4.72
C GLY A 40 -9.66 12.52 4.54
N HIS A 41 -9.66 11.70 5.59
CA HIS A 41 -9.31 10.28 5.50
C HIS A 41 -10.52 9.36 5.23
N ALA A 42 -11.69 9.72 5.74
CA ALA A 42 -12.85 8.84 5.66
C ALA A 42 -14.19 9.59 5.65
N ILE A 43 -15.22 8.87 5.23
CA ILE A 43 -16.63 9.20 5.42
C ILE A 43 -17.28 8.13 6.30
N ASP A 44 -18.37 8.48 6.96
CA ASP A 44 -19.21 7.55 7.71
C ASP A 44 -20.18 6.77 6.77
N LYS A 45 -21.04 5.93 7.35
CA LYS A 45 -22.04 5.15 6.61
C LYS A 45 -23.09 6.00 5.87
N HIS A 46 -23.19 7.29 6.18
CA HIS A 46 -24.10 8.24 5.53
C HIS A 46 -23.40 9.07 4.46
N GLY A 47 -22.11 8.83 4.20
CA GLY A 47 -21.31 9.60 3.25
C GLY A 47 -20.81 10.94 3.79
N ILE A 48 -20.91 11.19 5.09
CA ILE A 48 -20.49 12.43 5.72
C ILE A 48 -19.03 12.31 6.15
N PRO A 49 -18.17 13.30 5.82
CA PRO A 49 -16.77 13.31 6.28
C PRO A 49 -16.68 13.17 7.81
N THR A 50 -15.83 12.25 8.27
CA THR A 50 -15.67 11.96 9.69
C THR A 50 -14.22 11.84 10.11
N THR A 51 -13.93 12.24 11.34
CA THR A 51 -12.66 11.97 12.05
C THR A 51 -12.81 10.89 13.12
N ASP A 52 -14.02 10.41 13.36
CA ASP A 52 -14.29 9.28 14.25
C ASP A 52 -13.88 7.99 13.54
N ALA A 53 -12.87 7.29 14.08
CA ALA A 53 -12.35 6.07 13.50
C ALA A 53 -13.38 4.93 13.51
N THR A 54 -14.25 4.86 14.53
CA THR A 54 -15.30 3.84 14.62
C THR A 54 -16.39 4.07 13.56
N ALA A 55 -16.81 5.32 13.36
CA ALA A 55 -17.75 5.68 12.30
C ALA A 55 -17.16 5.44 10.90
N ALA A 56 -15.86 5.68 10.73
CA ALA A 56 -15.13 5.45 9.48
C ALA A 56 -15.06 3.96 9.09
N LEU A 57 -15.02 3.04 10.05
CA LEU A 57 -15.07 1.59 9.79
C LEU A 57 -16.40 1.12 9.20
N GLN A 58 -17.47 1.88 9.44
CA GLN A 58 -18.82 1.64 8.92
C GLN A 58 -19.06 2.30 7.55
N GLY A 59 -18.16 3.18 7.14
CA GLY A 59 -18.23 3.95 5.91
C GLY A 59 -17.14 3.58 4.90
N ALA A 60 -16.48 4.60 4.32
CA ALA A 60 -15.47 4.38 3.31
C ALA A 60 -14.25 5.30 3.50
N GLN A 61 -13.10 4.82 3.04
CA GLN A 61 -11.89 5.63 2.93
C GLN A 61 -12.02 6.61 1.76
N LEU A 62 -11.50 7.82 1.94
CA LEU A 62 -11.42 8.80 0.85
C LEU A 62 -10.17 8.54 -0.01
N PRO A 63 -10.22 8.85 -1.30
CA PRO A 63 -9.07 8.71 -2.19
C PRO A 63 -7.98 9.75 -1.85
N LEU A 64 -6.73 9.40 -2.07
CA LEU A 64 -5.61 10.33 -1.93
C LEU A 64 -5.78 11.51 -2.92
N GLY A 65 -5.61 12.76 -2.46
CA GLY A 65 -5.73 13.93 -3.33
C GLY A 65 -7.10 14.12 -4.00
N GLY A 66 -8.18 13.58 -3.41
CA GLY A 66 -9.55 13.80 -3.87
C GLY A 66 -9.83 13.21 -5.26
N ALA A 67 -10.38 14.02 -6.18
CA ALA A 67 -10.81 13.57 -7.50
C ALA A 67 -9.66 12.97 -8.35
N LYS A 68 -8.43 13.45 -8.18
CA LYS A 68 -7.26 12.92 -8.90
C LYS A 68 -6.92 11.49 -8.44
N GLY A 69 -6.93 11.26 -7.14
CA GLY A 69 -6.74 9.91 -6.58
C GLY A 69 -7.90 8.97 -6.88
N PHE A 70 -9.13 9.48 -6.95
CA PHE A 70 -10.26 8.70 -7.42
C PHE A 70 -10.06 8.20 -8.86
N GLY A 71 -9.63 9.08 -9.77
CA GLY A 71 -9.31 8.69 -11.15
C GLY A 71 -8.20 7.65 -11.23
N LEU A 72 -7.18 7.76 -10.39
CA LEU A 72 -6.12 6.75 -10.29
C LEU A 72 -6.68 5.41 -9.76
N GLY A 73 -7.54 5.43 -8.75
CA GLY A 73 -8.21 4.23 -8.24
C GLY A 73 -9.08 3.55 -9.29
N LEU A 74 -9.83 4.35 -10.06
CA LEU A 74 -10.65 3.84 -11.16
C LEU A 74 -9.80 3.17 -12.25
N MET A 75 -8.67 3.76 -12.61
CA MET A 75 -7.72 3.15 -13.56
C MET A 75 -7.22 1.78 -13.03
N VAL A 76 -6.86 1.70 -11.76
CA VAL A 76 -6.43 0.43 -11.14
C VAL A 76 -7.55 -0.60 -11.18
N ASP A 77 -8.78 -0.22 -10.85
CA ASP A 77 -9.95 -1.11 -10.86
C ASP A 77 -10.26 -1.63 -12.27
N MET A 78 -10.16 -0.76 -13.29
CA MET A 78 -10.30 -1.17 -14.70
C MET A 78 -9.21 -2.16 -15.13
N LEU A 79 -7.95 -1.95 -14.74
CA LEU A 79 -6.84 -2.82 -15.12
C LEU A 79 -6.86 -4.14 -14.35
N ALA A 80 -7.18 -4.13 -13.07
CA ALA A 80 -7.13 -5.31 -12.20
C ALA A 80 -8.45 -6.07 -12.13
N GLY A 81 -9.58 -5.41 -12.28
CA GLY A 81 -10.92 -6.00 -12.26
C GLY A 81 -11.44 -6.26 -13.68
N VAL A 82 -11.78 -5.19 -14.40
CA VAL A 82 -12.48 -5.29 -15.69
C VAL A 82 -11.64 -6.01 -16.73
N LEU A 83 -10.39 -5.62 -16.94
CA LEU A 83 -9.50 -6.18 -17.94
C LEU A 83 -9.21 -7.67 -17.71
N THR A 84 -9.12 -8.08 -16.45
CA THR A 84 -8.79 -9.47 -16.09
C THR A 84 -10.01 -10.37 -15.94
N GLY A 85 -11.23 -9.81 -16.03
CA GLY A 85 -12.48 -10.53 -15.75
C GLY A 85 -12.66 -10.94 -14.29
N SER A 86 -11.97 -10.24 -13.36
CA SER A 86 -12.07 -10.42 -11.93
C SER A 86 -13.09 -9.45 -11.33
N HIS A 87 -13.35 -9.55 -10.02
CA HIS A 87 -14.24 -8.62 -9.34
C HIS A 87 -13.66 -7.19 -9.35
N CYS A 88 -14.52 -6.23 -9.64
CA CYS A 88 -14.25 -4.83 -9.33
C CYS A 88 -14.32 -4.59 -7.81
N SER A 89 -13.78 -3.48 -7.34
CA SER A 89 -13.67 -3.19 -5.92
C SER A 89 -15.01 -3.20 -5.16
N TYR A 90 -16.12 -2.84 -5.81
CA TYR A 90 -17.44 -2.85 -5.23
C TYR A 90 -18.10 -4.26 -5.16
N GLU A 91 -17.56 -5.24 -5.88
CA GLU A 91 -18.01 -6.63 -5.91
C GLU A 91 -17.22 -7.53 -4.95
N ALA A 92 -15.99 -7.11 -4.63
CA ALA A 92 -15.08 -7.90 -3.81
C ALA A 92 -15.59 -8.01 -2.36
N SER A 93 -15.57 -9.22 -1.81
CA SER A 93 -15.84 -9.46 -0.38
C SER A 93 -14.75 -8.84 0.50
N LEU A 94 -15.07 -8.64 1.77
CA LEU A 94 -14.12 -8.08 2.74
C LEU A 94 -13.00 -9.09 3.04
N PHE A 95 -11.74 -8.65 2.96
CA PHE A 95 -10.58 -9.47 3.34
C PHE A 95 -10.51 -9.80 4.85
N ALA A 96 -11.29 -9.08 5.67
CA ALA A 96 -11.25 -9.20 7.13
C ALA A 96 -12.40 -10.08 7.69
N SER A 97 -13.16 -10.76 6.84
CA SER A 97 -14.23 -11.67 7.25
C SER A 97 -14.34 -12.86 6.31
N ASP A 98 -14.97 -13.93 6.77
CA ASP A 98 -15.27 -15.12 5.95
C ASP A 98 -16.61 -14.96 5.19
N GLU A 99 -17.27 -13.81 5.29
CA GLU A 99 -18.53 -13.53 4.61
C GLU A 99 -18.30 -13.13 3.15
N GLY A 100 -19.15 -13.63 2.26
CA GLY A 100 -19.14 -13.29 0.83
C GLY A 100 -18.17 -14.13 -0.03
N GLY A 101 -17.49 -15.11 0.54
CA GLY A 101 -16.56 -15.98 -0.18
C GLY A 101 -15.25 -15.31 -0.61
N PRO A 102 -14.49 -15.93 -1.51
CA PRO A 102 -13.23 -15.37 -1.99
C PRO A 102 -13.42 -14.01 -2.68
N PRO A 103 -12.56 -13.02 -2.41
CA PRO A 103 -12.71 -11.67 -2.98
C PRO A 103 -12.51 -11.60 -4.50
N ASN A 104 -11.95 -12.64 -5.12
CA ASN A 104 -11.73 -12.79 -6.57
C ASN A 104 -11.10 -11.54 -7.22
N VAL A 105 -10.05 -11.02 -6.61
CA VAL A 105 -9.32 -9.84 -7.12
C VAL A 105 -8.30 -10.23 -8.18
N GLY A 106 -8.28 -9.48 -9.25
CA GLY A 106 -7.32 -9.66 -10.34
C GLY A 106 -6.05 -8.84 -10.14
N GLN A 107 -5.08 -9.12 -11.01
CA GLN A 107 -3.82 -8.38 -11.09
C GLN A 107 -3.41 -8.20 -12.54
N THR A 108 -2.94 -7.01 -12.89
CA THR A 108 -2.30 -6.72 -14.17
C THR A 108 -0.85 -6.35 -13.93
N ILE A 109 0.07 -7.03 -14.63
CA ILE A 109 1.50 -6.77 -14.56
C ILE A 109 1.96 -6.24 -15.92
N ILE A 110 2.61 -5.09 -15.94
CA ILE A 110 3.24 -4.50 -17.12
C ILE A 110 4.75 -4.55 -16.90
N ALA A 111 5.45 -5.34 -17.71
CA ALA A 111 6.90 -5.42 -17.70
C ALA A 111 7.47 -4.75 -18.97
N ILE A 112 8.42 -3.85 -18.78
CA ILE A 112 9.13 -3.18 -19.89
C ILE A 112 10.51 -3.81 -19.98
N ASP A 113 10.82 -4.46 -21.12
CA ASP A 113 12.13 -5.05 -21.37
C ASP A 113 13.20 -3.95 -21.42
N LYS A 114 14.38 -4.27 -20.87
CA LYS A 114 15.54 -3.39 -20.89
C LYS A 114 15.95 -2.96 -22.30
N ALA A 115 15.65 -3.77 -23.33
CA ALA A 115 15.91 -3.44 -24.73
C ALA A 115 15.14 -2.21 -25.22
N PHE A 116 14.05 -1.83 -24.55
CA PHE A 116 13.26 -0.63 -24.85
C PHE A 116 13.67 0.58 -24.02
N LEU A 117 14.59 0.41 -23.06
CA LEU A 117 15.10 1.54 -22.29
C LEU A 117 16.13 2.32 -23.13
N SER A 118 16.15 3.64 -22.96
CA SER A 118 17.14 4.49 -23.61
C SER A 118 18.56 4.12 -23.16
N SER A 119 19.53 4.27 -24.07
CA SER A 119 20.94 4.20 -23.65
C SER A 119 21.21 5.27 -22.59
N GLY A 120 21.83 4.89 -21.47
CA GLY A 120 22.02 5.81 -20.34
C GLY A 120 20.82 5.97 -19.42
N TYR A 121 19.79 5.12 -19.53
CA TYR A 121 18.60 5.17 -18.67
C TYR A 121 18.96 5.18 -17.18
N VAL A 122 19.82 4.26 -16.76
CA VAL A 122 20.21 4.11 -15.34
C VAL A 122 20.98 5.32 -14.84
N GLU A 123 21.92 5.82 -15.65
CA GLU A 123 22.71 7.02 -15.34
C GLU A 123 21.80 8.24 -15.20
N HIS A 124 20.85 8.41 -16.10
CA HIS A 124 19.88 9.51 -16.05
C HIS A 124 18.97 9.41 -14.83
N LEU A 125 18.53 8.20 -14.48
CA LEU A 125 17.76 7.93 -13.27
C LEU A 125 18.53 8.31 -12.01
N GLU A 126 19.82 7.93 -11.91
CA GLU A 126 20.66 8.28 -10.76
C GLU A 126 20.95 9.79 -10.68
N GLN A 127 21.07 10.47 -11.83
CA GLN A 127 21.15 11.95 -11.87
C GLN A 127 19.88 12.59 -11.32
N MET A 128 18.69 12.10 -11.71
CA MET A 128 17.42 12.55 -11.16
C MET A 128 17.35 12.34 -9.65
N PHE A 129 17.71 11.16 -9.16
CA PHE A 129 17.72 10.89 -7.71
C PHE A 129 18.74 11.75 -6.96
N SER A 130 19.89 11.99 -7.55
CA SER A 130 20.89 12.89 -6.98
C SER A 130 20.38 14.33 -6.89
N ALA A 131 19.63 14.78 -7.89
CA ALA A 131 19.01 16.10 -7.85
C ALA A 131 17.92 16.21 -6.75
N LEU A 132 17.10 15.17 -6.58
CA LEU A 132 16.10 15.11 -5.52
C LEU A 132 16.70 15.09 -4.12
N ARG A 133 17.83 14.40 -3.93
CA ARG A 133 18.52 14.31 -2.62
C ARG A 133 19.28 15.59 -2.20
N LYS A 134 19.35 16.61 -3.07
CA LYS A 134 19.82 17.94 -2.65
C LYS A 134 18.94 18.55 -1.58
N ASP A 135 17.67 18.17 -1.56
CA ASP A 135 16.77 18.41 -0.46
C ASP A 135 16.86 17.22 0.52
N ASN A 136 17.43 17.45 1.71
CA ASN A 136 17.64 16.41 2.72
C ASN A 136 16.33 15.78 3.26
N GLU A 137 15.17 16.37 2.98
CA GLU A 137 13.88 15.82 3.37
C GLU A 137 13.34 14.78 2.37
N VAL A 138 13.89 14.76 1.13
CA VAL A 138 13.43 13.86 0.08
C VAL A 138 14.08 12.48 0.23
N ARG A 139 13.22 11.47 0.31
CA ARG A 139 13.61 10.05 0.36
C ARG A 139 13.12 9.32 -0.89
N ILE A 140 14.01 8.57 -1.52
CA ILE A 140 13.64 7.75 -2.68
C ILE A 140 12.78 6.55 -2.20
N PRO A 141 11.67 6.26 -2.86
CA PRO A 141 10.83 5.11 -2.53
C PRO A 141 11.61 3.80 -2.54
N GLY A 142 11.40 2.98 -1.51
CA GLY A 142 12.08 1.70 -1.33
C GLY A 142 13.34 1.74 -0.45
N GLU A 143 14.03 2.86 -0.32
CA GLU A 143 15.29 2.95 0.45
C GLU A 143 15.11 2.58 1.91
N ARG A 144 14.10 3.12 2.58
CA ARG A 144 13.82 2.76 3.99
C ARG A 144 13.54 1.27 4.17
N ARG A 145 12.83 0.65 3.23
CA ARG A 145 12.54 -0.79 3.29
C ARG A 145 13.82 -1.60 3.16
N ALA A 146 14.71 -1.21 2.24
CA ALA A 146 16.02 -1.85 2.06
C ALA A 146 16.92 -1.71 3.30
N GLU A 147 16.95 -0.53 3.91
CA GLU A 147 17.69 -0.27 5.16
C GLU A 147 17.16 -1.11 6.32
N LEU A 148 15.84 -1.11 6.55
CA LEU A 148 15.21 -1.90 7.59
C LEU A 148 15.41 -3.40 7.37
N ARG A 149 15.35 -3.89 6.11
CA ARG A 149 15.66 -5.29 5.81
C ARG A 149 17.06 -5.65 6.27
N ARG A 150 18.07 -4.87 5.87
CA ARG A 150 19.47 -5.11 6.27
C ARG A 150 19.65 -5.05 7.78
N LEU A 151 18.94 -4.15 8.46
CA LEU A 151 18.97 -4.03 9.91
C LEU A 151 18.39 -5.30 10.54
N HIS A 152 17.20 -5.70 10.12
CA HIS A 152 16.49 -6.87 10.67
C HIS A 152 17.19 -8.20 10.34
N GLU A 153 17.85 -8.32 9.18
CA GLU A 153 18.67 -9.48 8.83
C GLU A 153 19.87 -9.62 9.79
N ARG A 154 20.41 -8.51 10.27
CA ARG A 154 21.55 -8.49 11.19
C ARG A 154 21.14 -8.60 12.67
N GLU A 155 20.08 -7.93 13.06
CA GLU A 155 19.71 -7.71 14.48
C GLU A 155 18.42 -8.46 14.89
N GLY A 156 17.70 -9.03 13.92
CA GLY A 156 16.39 -9.65 14.17
C GLY A 156 15.25 -8.62 14.14
N VAL A 157 14.07 -9.10 14.46
CA VAL A 157 12.82 -8.30 14.50
C VAL A 157 12.20 -8.43 15.88
N ASP A 158 11.84 -7.31 16.49
CA ASP A 158 11.06 -7.32 17.73
C ASP A 158 9.63 -7.75 17.43
N VAL A 159 9.22 -8.86 18.05
CA VAL A 159 7.85 -9.39 17.93
C VAL A 159 7.20 -9.34 19.30
N PRO A 160 6.01 -8.74 19.45
CA PRO A 160 5.28 -8.75 20.73
C PRO A 160 5.01 -10.18 21.20
N GLN A 161 5.24 -10.46 22.49
CA GLN A 161 5.08 -11.80 23.07
C GLN A 161 3.69 -12.39 22.81
N VAL A 162 2.64 -11.57 22.92
CA VAL A 162 1.25 -11.98 22.62
C VAL A 162 1.10 -12.57 21.23
N LEU A 163 1.80 -11.98 20.22
CA LEU A 163 1.76 -12.50 18.85
C LEU A 163 2.52 -13.82 18.72
N LEU A 164 3.65 -13.98 19.42
CA LEU A 164 4.39 -15.23 19.46
C LEU A 164 3.56 -16.36 20.09
N ASP A 165 2.83 -16.05 21.17
CA ASP A 165 1.95 -17.01 21.84
C ASP A 165 0.81 -17.45 20.90
N GLN A 166 0.18 -16.52 20.19
CA GLN A 166 -0.86 -16.83 19.19
C GLN A 166 -0.33 -17.70 18.04
N ILE A 167 0.88 -17.43 17.56
CA ILE A 167 1.52 -18.23 16.51
C ILE A 167 1.79 -19.65 17.02
N ALA A 168 2.27 -19.78 18.28
CA ALA A 168 2.53 -21.08 18.90
C ALA A 168 1.24 -21.90 19.08
N GLU A 169 0.15 -21.29 19.51
CA GLU A 169 -1.16 -21.93 19.62
C GLU A 169 -1.66 -22.45 18.26
N LEU A 170 -1.58 -21.61 17.21
CA LEU A 170 -1.96 -22.01 15.86
C LEU A 170 -1.10 -23.16 15.31
N ALA A 171 0.20 -23.18 15.61
CA ALA A 171 1.10 -24.24 15.20
C ALA A 171 0.84 -25.57 15.93
N ALA A 172 0.37 -25.53 17.18
CA ALA A 172 0.03 -26.70 17.98
C ALA A 172 -1.31 -27.37 17.58
N THR A 173 -2.17 -26.65 16.84
CA THR A 173 -3.50 -27.12 16.41
C THR A 173 -3.47 -27.88 15.08
N ARG A 174 -2.30 -28.08 14.47
CA ARG A 174 -2.05 -28.90 13.26
C ARG A 174 -1.39 -30.23 13.63
#